data_b69333509a5dd6946b02c2aac83cc4e7
#
_entry.id   b69333509a5dd6946b02c2aac83cc4e7
#
_cell.length_a   1.000
_cell.length_b   1.000
_cell.length_c   1.000
_cell.angle_alpha   90.00
_cell.angle_beta   90.00
_cell.angle_gamma   90.00
#
_symmetry.space_group_name_H-M   'P 1'
#
loop_
_entity.id
_entity.type
_entity.pdbx_description
1 polymer ?
#
loop_
_entity_poly.entity_id
_entity_poly.type
_entity_poly.pdbx_seq_one_letter_code
_entity_poly.pdbx_strand_id
1 'polypeptide(L)'
;LAELERGEACKCFASGMGAIGATLFGLLKAGDHVLFVNDIYGPTLELARRLEDFGVSHDQVFTADIAAIGAAMRDETRMVFMESPGSTLFQRIDVRAIAKLAREHGALSVIDNTVATPLLQKPIELGVDLAIHSCTKYIGGHSDAVGGALIGSAALRERVFYNAYMLMGAIMQPLEAFLFLRGLMTLPTRIPRHHADA
;
A
#
# COMPACT_ATOMS: atom_id res chain seq x y z
N LEU A 1 10.65 9.69 2.99
CA LEU A 1 9.40 9.16 2.42
C LEU A 1 8.19 9.58 3.24
N ALA A 2 8.22 9.48 4.58
CA ALA A 2 7.10 9.93 5.42
C ALA A 2 6.68 11.37 5.09
N GLU A 3 7.65 12.29 5.06
CA GLU A 3 7.40 13.70 4.74
C GLU A 3 6.80 13.90 3.33
N LEU A 4 7.28 13.15 2.33
CA LEU A 4 6.74 13.22 0.96
C LEU A 4 5.29 12.76 0.87
N GLU A 5 4.92 11.73 1.61
CA GLU A 5 3.54 11.19 1.69
C GLU A 5 2.66 11.93 2.72
N ARG A 6 3.22 12.88 3.50
CA ARG A 6 2.52 13.54 4.60
C ARG A 6 2.12 12.60 5.74
N GLY A 7 2.82 11.49 5.91
CA GLY A 7 2.65 10.59 7.05
C GLY A 7 3.58 10.94 8.20
N GLU A 8 3.23 10.50 9.40
CA GLU A 8 4.03 10.73 10.62
C GLU A 8 5.29 9.87 10.66
N ALA A 9 5.21 8.66 10.12
CA ALA A 9 6.28 7.68 10.18
C ALA A 9 6.36 6.83 8.91
N CYS A 10 7.57 6.33 8.64
CA CYS A 10 7.83 5.38 7.56
C CYS A 10 8.61 4.18 8.10
N LYS A 11 8.37 2.99 7.52
CA LYS A 11 9.20 1.81 7.69
C LYS A 11 9.59 1.27 6.32
N CYS A 12 10.90 1.01 6.14
CA CYS A 12 11.43 0.43 4.92
C CYS A 12 11.56 -1.09 5.03
N PHE A 13 11.34 -1.78 3.91
CA PHE A 13 11.31 -3.24 3.78
C PHE A 13 12.20 -3.69 2.63
N ALA A 14 12.63 -4.96 2.67
CA ALA A 14 13.43 -5.57 1.62
C ALA A 14 12.70 -5.67 0.26
N SER A 15 11.38 -5.55 0.23
CA SER A 15 10.57 -5.56 -1.01
C SER A 15 9.21 -4.91 -0.78
N GLY A 16 8.52 -4.54 -1.89
CA GLY A 16 7.12 -4.11 -1.83
C GLY A 16 6.21 -5.19 -1.22
N MET A 17 6.38 -6.45 -1.63
CA MET A 17 5.64 -7.57 -1.01
C MET A 17 5.98 -7.77 0.46
N GLY A 18 7.20 -7.44 0.90
CA GLY A 18 7.55 -7.42 2.32
C GLY A 18 6.76 -6.38 3.10
N ALA A 19 6.53 -5.19 2.52
CA ALA A 19 5.70 -4.15 3.12
C ALA A 19 4.21 -4.56 3.14
N ILE A 20 3.69 -5.10 2.02
CA ILE A 20 2.31 -5.60 1.92
C ILE A 20 2.07 -6.74 2.92
N GLY A 21 2.92 -7.75 2.91
CA GLY A 21 2.81 -8.91 3.80
C GLY A 21 2.86 -8.51 5.26
N ALA A 22 3.83 -7.68 5.65
CA ALA A 22 3.92 -7.18 7.02
C ALA A 22 2.68 -6.36 7.44
N THR A 23 2.07 -5.62 6.51
CA THR A 23 0.84 -4.87 6.78
C THR A 23 -0.34 -5.82 7.03
N LEU A 24 -0.54 -6.81 6.15
CA LEU A 24 -1.63 -7.78 6.28
C LEU A 24 -1.47 -8.64 7.54
N PHE A 25 -0.30 -9.27 7.75
CA PHE A 25 -0.05 -10.10 8.94
C PHE A 25 0.01 -9.30 10.25
N GLY A 26 0.49 -8.06 10.19
CA GLY A 26 0.64 -7.22 11.39
C GLY A 26 -0.65 -6.59 11.89
N LEU A 27 -1.65 -6.46 11.04
CA LEU A 27 -2.89 -5.73 11.36
C LEU A 27 -4.15 -6.59 11.34
N LEU A 28 -4.10 -7.79 10.74
CA LEU A 28 -5.23 -8.72 10.63
C LEU A 28 -5.04 -9.94 11.51
N LYS A 29 -6.14 -10.60 11.86
CA LYS A 29 -6.19 -11.84 12.63
C LYS A 29 -7.26 -12.77 12.05
N ALA A 30 -7.27 -14.02 12.50
CA ALA A 30 -8.33 -14.98 12.12
C ALA A 30 -9.73 -14.41 12.43
N GLY A 31 -10.64 -14.56 11.49
CA GLY A 31 -12.00 -14.01 11.50
C GLY A 31 -12.11 -12.62 10.84
N ASP A 32 -11.02 -11.95 10.54
CA ASP A 32 -11.06 -10.67 9.82
C ASP A 32 -11.25 -10.88 8.30
N HIS A 33 -11.82 -9.86 7.67
CA HIS A 33 -12.01 -9.79 6.22
C HIS A 33 -11.30 -8.59 5.62
N VAL A 34 -10.72 -8.77 4.40
CA VAL A 34 -10.12 -7.71 3.59
C VAL A 34 -10.92 -7.53 2.31
N LEU A 35 -11.33 -6.29 2.03
CA LEU A 35 -11.90 -5.93 0.74
C LEU A 35 -10.82 -5.30 -0.14
N PHE A 36 -10.50 -5.94 -1.26
CA PHE A 36 -9.62 -5.39 -2.28
C PHE A 36 -10.44 -4.63 -3.31
N VAL A 37 -10.02 -3.40 -3.60
CA VAL A 37 -10.75 -2.50 -4.51
C VAL A 37 -9.87 -2.14 -5.70
N ASN A 38 -10.42 -2.29 -6.89
CA ASN A 38 -9.81 -2.03 -8.18
C ASN A 38 -8.90 -3.18 -8.66
N ASP A 39 -8.04 -2.87 -9.63
CA ASP A 39 -7.04 -3.75 -10.24
C ASP A 39 -5.80 -3.82 -9.32
N ILE A 40 -5.71 -4.88 -8.56
CA ILE A 40 -4.67 -5.11 -7.54
C ILE A 40 -3.53 -5.94 -8.12
N TYR A 41 -2.30 -5.64 -7.71
CA TYR A 41 -1.12 -6.41 -8.05
C TYR A 41 -1.30 -7.90 -7.75
N GLY A 42 -1.11 -8.77 -8.76
CA GLY A 42 -1.42 -10.20 -8.68
C GLY A 42 -0.83 -10.92 -7.46
N PRO A 43 0.46 -10.76 -7.14
CA PRO A 43 1.04 -11.35 -5.93
C PRO A 43 0.40 -10.92 -4.61
N THR A 44 -0.21 -9.72 -4.54
CA THR A 44 -0.96 -9.27 -3.36
C THR A 44 -2.22 -10.13 -3.17
N LEU A 45 -2.95 -10.42 -4.26
CA LEU A 45 -4.11 -11.29 -4.22
C LEU A 45 -3.73 -12.75 -3.95
N GLU A 46 -2.59 -13.20 -4.46
CA GLU A 46 -2.08 -14.54 -4.13
C GLU A 46 -1.76 -14.67 -2.65
N LEU A 47 -1.18 -13.63 -2.05
CA LEU A 47 -0.96 -13.57 -0.60
C LEU A 47 -2.30 -13.56 0.16
N ALA A 48 -3.31 -12.84 -0.33
CA ALA A 48 -4.64 -12.83 0.27
C ALA A 48 -5.28 -14.22 0.28
N ARG A 49 -5.21 -14.98 -0.84
CA ARG A 49 -5.65 -16.38 -0.90
C ARG A 49 -4.90 -17.25 0.12
N ARG A 50 -3.59 -17.03 0.27
CA ARG A 50 -2.80 -17.78 1.26
C ARG A 50 -3.19 -17.45 2.69
N LEU A 51 -3.65 -16.23 2.97
CA LEU A 51 -4.13 -15.83 4.29
C LEU A 51 -5.43 -16.52 4.69
N GLU A 52 -6.20 -17.08 3.73
CA GLU A 52 -7.40 -17.89 4.04
C GLU A 52 -7.04 -19.13 4.87
N ASP A 53 -5.88 -19.74 4.66
CA ASP A 53 -5.38 -20.84 5.49
C ASP A 53 -5.15 -20.42 6.95
N PHE A 54 -5.03 -19.12 7.20
CA PHE A 54 -4.86 -18.52 8.54
C PHE A 54 -6.15 -17.85 9.05
N GLY A 55 -7.27 -18.12 8.36
CA GLY A 55 -8.59 -17.65 8.78
C GLY A 55 -8.90 -16.17 8.44
N VAL A 56 -8.15 -15.54 7.55
CA VAL A 56 -8.46 -14.20 7.03
C VAL A 56 -9.12 -14.35 5.68
N SER A 57 -10.38 -13.94 5.57
CA SER A 57 -11.13 -13.98 4.30
C SER A 57 -10.91 -12.72 3.46
N HIS A 58 -11.14 -12.82 2.16
CA HIS A 58 -11.07 -11.66 1.27
C HIS A 58 -12.10 -11.70 0.15
N ASP A 59 -12.46 -10.50 -0.35
CA ASP A 59 -13.16 -10.29 -1.60
C ASP A 59 -12.42 -9.26 -2.45
N GLN A 60 -12.68 -9.25 -3.75
CA GLN A 60 -12.21 -8.23 -4.66
C GLN A 60 -13.37 -7.64 -5.47
N VAL A 61 -13.40 -6.31 -5.60
CA VAL A 61 -14.36 -5.60 -6.43
C VAL A 61 -13.66 -4.74 -7.48
N PHE A 62 -14.04 -4.93 -8.74
CA PHE A 62 -13.55 -4.15 -9.89
C PHE A 62 -14.53 -3.04 -10.23
N THR A 63 -14.62 -2.02 -9.40
CA THR A 63 -15.53 -0.89 -9.61
C THR A 63 -14.99 0.38 -9.00
N ALA A 64 -15.39 1.52 -9.56
CA ALA A 64 -15.20 2.84 -8.97
C ALA A 64 -16.47 3.36 -8.27
N ASP A 65 -17.58 2.60 -8.32
CA ASP A 65 -18.84 2.96 -7.68
C ASP A 65 -18.75 2.74 -6.16
N ILE A 66 -18.82 3.84 -5.42
CA ILE A 66 -18.72 3.85 -3.95
C ILE A 66 -19.85 3.06 -3.29
N ALA A 67 -21.06 3.10 -3.85
CA ALA A 67 -22.20 2.35 -3.30
C ALA A 67 -21.96 0.83 -3.45
N ALA A 68 -21.47 0.39 -4.61
CA ALA A 68 -21.14 -1.01 -4.84
C ALA A 68 -19.96 -1.48 -3.94
N ILE A 69 -18.93 -0.63 -3.72
CA ILE A 69 -17.84 -0.91 -2.79
C ILE A 69 -18.40 -1.06 -1.36
N GLY A 70 -19.28 -0.15 -0.94
CA GLY A 70 -19.92 -0.22 0.38
C GLY A 70 -20.76 -1.48 0.58
N ALA A 71 -21.50 -1.90 -0.45
CA ALA A 71 -22.31 -3.11 -0.40
C ALA A 71 -21.48 -4.41 -0.33
N ALA A 72 -20.22 -4.37 -0.75
CA ALA A 72 -19.31 -5.51 -0.66
C ALA A 72 -18.59 -5.60 0.71
N MET A 73 -18.70 -4.58 1.57
CA MET A 73 -18.14 -4.64 2.93
C MET A 73 -19.01 -5.54 3.81
N ARG A 74 -18.35 -6.34 4.63
CA ARG A 74 -18.97 -7.26 5.61
C ARG A 74 -18.76 -6.75 7.03
N ASP A 75 -19.52 -7.21 8.00
CA ASP A 75 -19.32 -6.86 9.41
C ASP A 75 -17.92 -7.18 9.92
N GLU A 76 -17.28 -8.21 9.33
CA GLU A 76 -15.90 -8.64 9.63
C GLU A 76 -14.85 -7.84 8.85
N THR A 77 -15.21 -6.94 7.93
CA THR A 77 -14.23 -6.15 7.17
C THR A 77 -13.42 -5.26 8.10
N ARG A 78 -12.11 -5.48 8.15
CA ARG A 78 -11.16 -4.72 8.97
C ARG A 78 -10.15 -3.95 8.15
N MET A 79 -10.09 -4.24 6.85
CA MET A 79 -9.20 -3.53 5.92
C MET A 79 -9.85 -3.39 4.55
N VAL A 80 -9.72 -2.20 3.97
CA VAL A 80 -9.97 -1.93 2.56
C VAL A 80 -8.62 -1.64 1.92
N PHE A 81 -8.16 -2.55 1.07
CA PHE A 81 -6.90 -2.41 0.35
C PHE A 81 -7.17 -1.98 -1.09
N MET A 82 -6.50 -0.95 -1.57
CA MET A 82 -6.74 -0.39 -2.89
C MET A 82 -5.45 -0.06 -3.65
N GLU A 83 -5.54 0.03 -4.97
CA GLU A 83 -4.52 0.61 -5.85
C GLU A 83 -5.17 1.67 -6.74
N SER A 84 -4.55 2.84 -6.86
CA SER A 84 -5.00 3.92 -7.74
C SER A 84 -3.84 4.81 -8.19
N PRO A 85 -3.46 4.75 -9.48
CA PRO A 85 -3.94 3.85 -10.53
C PRO A 85 -3.67 2.37 -10.23
N GLY A 86 -4.51 1.48 -10.75
CA GLY A 86 -4.34 0.03 -10.61
C GLY A 86 -3.12 -0.50 -11.39
N SER A 87 -2.68 -1.72 -11.03
CA SER A 87 -1.41 -2.30 -11.50
C SER A 87 -1.36 -2.61 -13.00
N THR A 88 -2.46 -3.00 -13.60
CA THR A 88 -2.50 -3.50 -14.99
C THR A 88 -3.32 -2.60 -15.90
N LEU A 89 -4.51 -2.20 -15.45
CA LEU A 89 -5.45 -1.42 -16.24
C LEU A 89 -5.29 0.09 -16.03
N PHE A 90 -4.48 0.51 -15.08
CA PHE A 90 -4.25 1.91 -14.69
C PHE A 90 -5.54 2.69 -14.37
N GLN A 91 -6.62 1.98 -14.03
CA GLN A 91 -7.88 2.58 -13.65
C GLN A 91 -7.74 3.37 -12.35
N ARG A 92 -8.32 4.56 -12.32
CA ARG A 92 -8.36 5.42 -11.13
C ARG A 92 -9.69 5.27 -10.39
N ILE A 93 -9.64 5.40 -9.07
CA ILE A 93 -10.79 5.36 -8.17
C ILE A 93 -10.78 6.61 -7.27
N ASP A 94 -11.91 6.92 -6.66
CA ASP A 94 -11.99 8.01 -5.67
C ASP A 94 -11.43 7.54 -4.31
N VAL A 95 -10.12 7.71 -4.15
CA VAL A 95 -9.37 7.31 -2.94
C VAL A 95 -9.95 7.95 -1.68
N ARG A 96 -10.36 9.25 -1.75
CA ARG A 96 -10.91 9.97 -0.60
C ARG A 96 -12.26 9.39 -0.17
N ALA A 97 -13.13 9.12 -1.13
CA ALA A 97 -14.45 8.55 -0.84
C ALA A 97 -14.32 7.15 -0.24
N ILE A 98 -13.41 6.31 -0.76
CA ILE A 98 -13.16 4.95 -0.25
C ILE A 98 -12.53 4.99 1.15
N ALA A 99 -11.55 5.87 1.40
CA ALA A 99 -10.96 6.04 2.74
C ALA A 99 -12.01 6.49 3.76
N LYS A 100 -12.92 7.39 3.38
CA LYS A 100 -14.04 7.80 4.21
C LYS A 100 -14.98 6.63 4.51
N LEU A 101 -15.37 5.85 3.48
CA LEU A 101 -16.22 4.68 3.62
C LEU A 101 -15.61 3.63 4.56
N ALA A 102 -14.32 3.33 4.39
CA ALA A 102 -13.60 2.41 5.26
C ALA A 102 -13.65 2.86 6.74
N ARG A 103 -13.39 4.15 6.98
CA ARG A 103 -13.43 4.74 8.32
C ARG A 103 -14.83 4.67 8.94
N GLU A 104 -15.89 4.96 8.18
CA GLU A 104 -17.28 4.89 8.64
C GLU A 104 -17.68 3.46 9.01
N HIS A 105 -17.06 2.47 8.35
CA HIS A 105 -17.23 1.05 8.65
C HIS A 105 -16.34 0.54 9.80
N GLY A 106 -15.40 1.36 10.29
CA GLY A 106 -14.41 0.95 11.31
C GLY A 106 -13.27 0.10 10.76
N ALA A 107 -13.07 0.08 9.46
CA ALA A 107 -11.98 -0.61 8.76
C ALA A 107 -10.80 0.34 8.49
N LEU A 108 -9.59 -0.22 8.43
CA LEU A 108 -8.39 0.50 7.99
C LEU A 108 -8.37 0.61 6.46
N SER A 109 -7.99 1.77 5.97
CA SER A 109 -7.74 2.00 4.55
C SER A 109 -6.25 1.90 4.25
N VAL A 110 -5.89 1.08 3.26
CA VAL A 110 -4.51 0.85 2.81
C VAL A 110 -4.46 1.05 1.29
N ILE A 111 -3.46 1.77 0.81
CA ILE A 111 -3.25 1.96 -0.63
C ILE A 111 -1.82 1.56 -1.03
N ASP A 112 -1.69 0.82 -2.12
CA ASP A 112 -0.43 0.76 -2.85
C ASP A 112 -0.35 1.99 -3.77
N ASN A 113 0.52 2.95 -3.41
CA ASN A 113 0.71 4.22 -4.11
C ASN A 113 1.92 4.18 -5.08
N THR A 114 2.37 3.00 -5.44
CA THR A 114 3.58 2.79 -6.25
C THR A 114 3.50 3.50 -7.59
N VAL A 115 2.38 3.39 -8.30
CA VAL A 115 2.20 3.95 -9.66
C VAL A 115 2.14 5.47 -9.62
N ALA A 116 1.32 6.04 -8.74
CA ALA A 116 1.16 7.49 -8.63
C ALA A 116 2.40 8.18 -8.04
N THR A 117 3.14 7.53 -7.16
CA THR A 117 4.23 8.11 -6.36
C THR A 117 3.77 9.25 -5.44
N PRO A 118 4.55 9.63 -4.43
CA PRO A 118 4.17 10.74 -3.55
C PRO A 118 4.21 12.12 -4.25
N LEU A 119 4.64 12.19 -5.50
CA LEU A 119 4.61 13.44 -6.27
C LEU A 119 3.24 13.73 -6.90
N LEU A 120 2.56 12.69 -7.39
CA LEU A 120 1.28 12.84 -8.09
C LEU A 120 0.08 12.61 -7.17
N GLN A 121 0.24 11.81 -6.11
CA GLN A 121 -0.83 11.48 -5.17
C GLN A 121 -0.30 11.40 -3.74
N LYS A 122 -1.01 12.00 -2.80
CA LYS A 122 -0.71 11.97 -1.36
C LYS A 122 -1.88 11.33 -0.59
N PRO A 123 -1.93 10.01 -0.51
CA PRO A 123 -3.06 9.29 0.06
C PRO A 123 -3.39 9.67 1.51
N ILE A 124 -2.36 9.97 2.32
CA ILE A 124 -2.56 10.36 3.72
C ILE A 124 -3.38 11.66 3.81
N GLU A 125 -3.12 12.65 2.93
CA GLU A 125 -3.93 13.89 2.85
C GLU A 125 -5.36 13.62 2.31
N LEU A 126 -5.55 12.50 1.62
CA LEU A 126 -6.87 12.05 1.16
C LEU A 126 -7.62 11.27 2.26
N GLY A 127 -6.99 11.00 3.39
CA GLY A 127 -7.59 10.34 4.54
C GLY A 127 -7.33 8.85 4.64
N VAL A 128 -6.43 8.30 3.82
CA VAL A 128 -5.98 6.91 3.90
C VAL A 128 -5.09 6.72 5.13
N ASP A 129 -5.22 5.59 5.81
CA ASP A 129 -4.47 5.29 7.03
C ASP A 129 -3.03 4.87 6.76
N LEU A 130 -2.80 4.10 5.68
CA LEU A 130 -1.49 3.57 5.32
C LEU A 130 -1.26 3.63 3.81
N ALA A 131 -0.11 4.18 3.41
CA ALA A 131 0.38 4.14 2.03
C ALA A 131 1.58 3.18 1.92
N ILE A 132 1.56 2.33 0.90
CA ILE A 132 2.63 1.38 0.59
C ILE A 132 3.28 1.78 -0.74
N HIS A 133 4.57 1.54 -0.84
CA HIS A 133 5.33 1.65 -2.09
C HIS A 133 6.19 0.43 -2.34
N SER A 134 6.17 -0.06 -3.57
CA SER A 134 7.29 -0.80 -4.13
C SER A 134 8.38 0.20 -4.53
N CYS A 135 9.35 0.44 -3.64
CA CYS A 135 10.48 1.32 -3.92
C CYS A 135 11.30 0.86 -5.13
N THR A 136 11.20 -0.41 -5.48
CA THR A 136 11.76 -1.06 -6.68
C THR A 136 11.44 -0.32 -7.96
N LYS A 137 10.28 0.35 -8.03
CA LYS A 137 9.76 1.01 -9.23
C LYS A 137 10.26 2.46 -9.33
N TYR A 138 9.36 3.43 -9.27
CA TYR A 138 9.71 4.84 -9.52
C TYR A 138 10.61 5.46 -8.46
N ILE A 139 10.50 5.06 -7.18
CA ILE A 139 11.36 5.60 -6.11
C ILE A 139 12.83 5.27 -6.38
N GLY A 140 13.15 4.02 -6.67
CA GLY A 140 14.49 3.61 -7.11
C GLY A 140 14.81 4.14 -8.51
N GLY A 141 13.96 3.79 -9.48
CA GLY A 141 13.96 4.32 -10.84
C GLY A 141 15.11 3.86 -11.75
N HIS A 142 15.96 2.93 -11.30
CA HIS A 142 17.16 2.50 -12.02
C HIS A 142 17.24 0.98 -12.23
N SER A 143 16.24 0.22 -11.78
CA SER A 143 16.17 -1.26 -11.89
C SER A 143 17.37 -1.99 -11.26
N ASP A 144 17.98 -1.39 -10.24
CA ASP A 144 19.21 -1.86 -9.59
C ASP A 144 19.01 -2.25 -8.11
N ALA A 145 17.80 -2.07 -7.57
CA ALA A 145 17.49 -2.41 -6.18
C ALA A 145 16.03 -2.87 -6.02
N VAL A 146 15.80 -3.73 -5.05
CA VAL A 146 14.46 -4.17 -4.64
C VAL A 146 14.18 -3.66 -3.23
N GLY A 147 13.00 -3.07 -3.01
CA GLY A 147 12.62 -2.56 -1.70
C GLY A 147 11.17 -2.14 -1.63
N GLY A 148 10.71 -1.91 -0.40
CA GLY A 148 9.38 -1.43 -0.11
C GLY A 148 9.36 -0.39 1.00
N ALA A 149 8.25 0.32 1.12
CA ALA A 149 8.02 1.25 2.22
C ALA A 149 6.55 1.22 2.64
N LEU A 150 6.31 1.40 3.94
CA LEU A 150 5.01 1.61 4.55
C LEU A 150 5.03 2.95 5.26
N ILE A 151 4.04 3.79 4.99
CA ILE A 151 3.90 5.14 5.55
C ILE A 151 2.52 5.31 6.16
N GLY A 152 2.43 5.96 7.31
CA GLY A 152 1.18 6.28 7.98
C GLY A 152 1.41 6.90 9.35
N SER A 153 0.48 6.69 10.29
CA SER A 153 0.65 7.12 11.67
C SER A 153 1.75 6.34 12.38
N ALA A 154 2.39 6.96 13.37
CA ALA A 154 3.41 6.31 14.19
C ALA A 154 2.85 5.05 14.87
N ALA A 155 1.63 5.12 15.38
CA ALA A 155 0.97 4.01 16.05
C ALA A 155 0.73 2.79 15.13
N LEU A 156 0.23 3.00 13.91
CA LEU A 156 0.04 1.90 12.95
C LEU A 156 1.38 1.32 12.48
N ARG A 157 2.38 2.17 12.22
CA ARG A 157 3.73 1.73 11.89
C ARG A 157 4.33 0.87 13.01
N GLU A 158 4.12 1.23 14.28
CA GLU A 158 4.58 0.43 15.44
C GLU A 158 3.87 -0.92 15.53
N ARG A 159 2.55 -0.96 15.32
CA ARG A 159 1.82 -2.24 15.27
C ARG A 159 2.39 -3.16 14.22
N VAL A 160 2.61 -2.68 12.98
CA VAL A 160 3.23 -3.48 11.92
C VAL A 160 4.66 -3.88 12.28
N PHE A 161 5.42 -2.99 12.94
CA PHE A 161 6.79 -3.27 13.35
C PHE A 161 6.86 -4.44 14.34
N TYR A 162 6.10 -4.39 15.42
CA TYR A 162 6.17 -5.43 16.45
C TYR A 162 5.46 -6.72 16.06
N ASN A 163 4.34 -6.64 15.33
CA ASN A 163 3.54 -7.82 15.02
C ASN A 163 4.05 -8.61 13.81
N ALA A 164 4.79 -7.97 12.90
CA ALA A 164 5.24 -8.62 11.67
C ALA A 164 6.70 -8.33 11.31
N TYR A 165 7.12 -7.07 11.21
CA TYR A 165 8.44 -6.73 10.69
C TYR A 165 9.60 -7.40 11.45
N MET A 166 9.60 -7.32 12.77
CA MET A 166 10.63 -7.96 13.60
C MET A 166 10.62 -9.48 13.51
N LEU A 167 9.43 -10.07 13.30
CA LEU A 167 9.24 -11.51 13.29
C LEU A 167 9.57 -12.15 11.93
N MET A 168 9.26 -11.43 10.83
CA MET A 168 9.39 -11.93 9.46
C MET A 168 10.73 -11.56 8.80
N GLY A 169 11.46 -10.59 9.35
CA GLY A 169 12.81 -10.26 8.91
C GLY A 169 12.92 -9.62 7.53
N ALA A 170 11.86 -9.03 6.99
CA ALA A 170 11.87 -8.35 5.68
C ALA A 170 12.60 -7.00 5.73
N ILE A 171 13.84 -6.98 6.19
CA ILE A 171 14.63 -5.79 6.51
C ILE A 171 15.36 -5.29 5.26
N MET A 172 15.17 -4.01 4.91
CA MET A 172 15.95 -3.34 3.86
C MET A 172 17.43 -3.25 4.26
N GLN A 173 18.31 -3.65 3.36
CA GLN A 173 19.75 -3.60 3.62
C GLN A 173 20.33 -2.21 3.34
N PRO A 174 21.52 -1.87 3.88
CA PRO A 174 22.10 -0.54 3.74
C PRO A 174 22.38 -0.10 2.30
N LEU A 175 22.79 -1.05 1.42
CA LEU A 175 23.06 -0.73 0.02
C LEU A 175 21.78 -0.31 -0.72
N GLU A 176 20.71 -1.07 -0.58
CA GLU A 176 19.42 -0.74 -1.18
C GLU A 176 18.87 0.59 -0.64
N ALA A 177 19.01 0.84 0.66
CA ALA A 177 18.62 2.12 1.27
C ALA A 177 19.37 3.30 0.64
N PHE A 178 20.69 3.17 0.42
CA PHE A 178 21.50 4.17 -0.26
C PHE A 178 21.04 4.39 -1.72
N LEU A 179 20.79 3.30 -2.46
CA LEU A 179 20.32 3.39 -3.85
C LEU A 179 18.94 4.07 -3.95
N PHE A 180 18.03 3.80 -3.02
CA PHE A 180 16.74 4.49 -2.98
C PHE A 180 16.84 5.95 -2.59
N LEU A 181 17.74 6.32 -1.68
CA LEU A 181 18.03 7.74 -1.40
C LEU A 181 18.52 8.47 -2.66
N ARG A 182 19.45 7.84 -3.40
CA ARG A 182 19.92 8.35 -4.69
C ARG A 182 18.76 8.49 -5.70
N GLY A 183 17.89 7.47 -5.79
CA GLY A 183 16.71 7.50 -6.67
C GLY A 183 15.75 8.63 -6.33
N LEU A 184 15.50 8.87 -5.04
CA LEU A 184 14.64 9.96 -4.56
C LEU A 184 15.12 11.34 -5.00
N MET A 185 16.42 11.57 -5.06
CA MET A 185 16.99 12.86 -5.48
C MET A 185 16.61 13.22 -6.92
N THR A 186 16.39 12.22 -7.78
CA THR A 186 16.02 12.42 -9.19
C THR A 186 14.53 12.19 -9.48
N LEU A 187 13.75 11.78 -8.51
CA LEU A 187 12.33 11.50 -8.67
C LEU A 187 11.56 12.71 -9.26
N PRO A 188 11.76 13.94 -8.77
CA PRO A 188 11.06 15.11 -9.31
C PRO A 188 11.37 15.42 -10.79
N THR A 189 12.53 15.00 -11.28
CA THR A 189 12.91 15.16 -12.70
C THR A 189 12.36 14.01 -13.54
N ARG A 190 12.39 12.79 -13.03
CA ARG A 190 12.01 11.57 -13.79
C ARG A 190 10.50 11.46 -13.97
N ILE A 191 9.69 11.71 -12.94
CA ILE A 191 8.24 11.54 -13.02
C ILE A 191 7.59 12.44 -14.08
N PRO A 192 7.88 13.77 -14.16
CA PRO A 192 7.36 14.60 -15.23
C PRO A 192 7.77 14.11 -16.64
N ARG A 193 8.99 13.60 -16.78
CA ARG A 193 9.47 13.04 -18.04
C ARG A 193 8.69 11.77 -18.43
N HIS A 194 8.53 10.82 -17.50
CA HIS A 194 7.71 9.63 -17.74
C HIS A 194 6.28 9.99 -18.11
N HIS A 195 5.70 11.00 -17.47
CA HIS A 195 4.35 11.45 -17.78
C HIS A 195 4.23 12.09 -19.17
N ALA A 196 5.27 12.79 -19.63
CA ALA A 196 5.29 13.41 -20.94
C ALA A 196 5.53 12.42 -22.08
N ASP A 197 6.17 11.28 -21.77
CA ASP A 197 6.51 10.25 -22.74
C ASP A 197 5.40 9.15 -22.86
N ALA A 198 4.40 9.15 -21.98
CA ALA A 198 3.26 8.22 -21.98
C ALA A 198 2.08 8.74 -22.80
#